data_b3172e5bc2d92f34e02fd14397e31a70
#
_entry.id   b3172e5bc2d92f34e02fd14397e31a70
#
_cell.length_a   1.000
_cell.length_b   1.000
_cell.length_c   1.000
_cell.angle_alpha   90.00
_cell.angle_beta   90.00
_cell.angle_gamma   90.00
#
_symmetry.space_group_name_H-M   'P 1'
#
loop_
_entity.id
_entity.type
_entity.pdbx_description
1 polymer ?
#
loop_
_entity_poly.entity_id
_entity_poly.type
_entity_poly.pdbx_seq_one_letter_code
_entity_poly.pdbx_strand_id
1 'polypeptide(L)'
;MTRITTPFGFSSTADEVAAGIDLTGRSAIVTGGASGIGVETARTLANAGAEVTLAVRDIEAGKRTAADIGGDVRVAHLDLADRRTIADFVAGWDGPLHILVNNAGVMAMPEQHTAEGWEMQFATNHIGHFALATGLHPALEAAGDARVVALSSSANKISPVVFDDLHFAFRPYDPWLAYGQAKTANVLFAMEASRRWDGITVNAVMPGAIQTNLQRHVSGVRADPSQWKTPQQGAATSVLVAVSPLLNGVGGRYFEDCNEAEVLHARGEDLLHGVAAYALDPANASRLWEITEQLLSAHPVA
;
A
#
# COMPACT_ATOMS: atom_id res chain seq x y z
N MET A 1 18.38 13.54 -10.36
CA MET A 1 17.74 14.33 -9.28
C MET A 1 18.34 13.91 -7.96
N THR A 2 18.50 14.82 -7.00
CA THR A 2 18.96 14.47 -5.66
C THR A 2 17.86 13.71 -4.93
N ARG A 3 18.23 12.65 -4.21
CA ARG A 3 17.32 11.85 -3.40
C ARG A 3 16.74 12.69 -2.25
N ILE A 4 15.45 12.58 -2.02
CA ILE A 4 14.73 13.31 -0.96
C ILE A 4 15.10 12.67 0.39
N THR A 5 15.60 13.51 1.31
CA THR A 5 15.86 13.13 2.68
C THR A 5 15.03 13.99 3.63
N THR A 6 14.59 13.40 4.74
CA THR A 6 13.80 14.08 5.78
C THR A 6 14.53 14.04 7.11
N PRO A 7 14.10 14.78 8.14
CA PRO A 7 14.68 14.68 9.48
C PRO A 7 14.34 13.38 10.21
N PHE A 8 13.53 12.52 9.60
CA PHE A 8 13.09 11.24 10.17
C PHE A 8 13.91 10.08 9.60
N GLY A 9 13.86 8.92 10.28
CA GLY A 9 14.62 7.74 9.90
C GLY A 9 14.06 6.44 10.46
N PHE A 10 14.90 5.41 10.51
CA PHE A 10 14.56 4.04 10.94
C PHE A 10 13.80 3.97 12.26
N SER A 11 14.23 4.73 13.27
CA SER A 11 13.65 4.71 14.62
C SER A 11 12.44 5.63 14.82
N SER A 12 12.13 6.48 13.83
CA SER A 12 11.01 7.41 13.94
C SER A 12 9.68 6.67 13.99
N THR A 13 8.78 7.15 14.84
CA THR A 13 7.42 6.65 14.96
C THR A 13 6.45 7.46 14.09
N ALA A 14 5.28 6.89 13.81
CA ALA A 14 4.22 7.58 13.06
C ALA A 14 3.78 8.88 13.75
N ASP A 15 3.67 8.87 15.08
CA ASP A 15 3.26 10.05 15.87
C ASP A 15 4.32 11.16 15.84
N GLU A 16 5.61 10.81 15.86
CA GLU A 16 6.69 11.80 15.69
C GLU A 16 6.63 12.46 14.32
N VAL A 17 6.33 11.68 13.27
CA VAL A 17 6.19 12.19 11.89
C VAL A 17 4.97 13.09 11.74
N ALA A 18 3.86 12.78 12.41
CA ALA A 18 2.62 13.56 12.36
C ALA A 18 2.59 14.72 13.36
N ALA A 19 3.62 14.89 14.20
CA ALA A 19 3.64 15.92 15.23
C ALA A 19 3.41 17.32 14.64
N GLY A 20 2.39 18.02 15.16
CA GLY A 20 2.02 19.36 14.71
C GLY A 20 1.25 19.43 13.40
N ILE A 21 0.88 18.30 12.79
CA ILE A 21 0.03 18.25 11.61
C ILE A 21 -1.44 18.20 12.06
N ASP A 22 -2.26 19.08 11.51
CA ASP A 22 -3.72 19.12 11.73
C ASP A 22 -4.43 18.58 10.49
N LEU A 23 -5.19 17.50 10.68
CA LEU A 23 -6.00 16.83 9.66
C LEU A 23 -7.52 17.05 9.87
N THR A 24 -7.92 18.04 10.68
CA THR A 24 -9.33 18.36 10.89
C THR A 24 -10.02 18.63 9.55
N GLY A 25 -11.15 17.96 9.31
CA GLY A 25 -11.88 18.04 8.04
C GLY A 25 -11.28 17.23 6.89
N ARG A 26 -10.25 16.41 7.14
CA ARG A 26 -9.68 15.49 6.16
C ARG A 26 -10.22 14.09 6.37
N SER A 27 -10.61 13.45 5.27
CA SER A 27 -11.07 12.05 5.25
C SER A 27 -9.93 11.12 4.82
N ALA A 28 -9.82 9.97 5.48
CA ALA A 28 -8.80 8.97 5.20
C ALA A 28 -9.40 7.56 5.13
N ILE A 29 -8.90 6.73 4.23
CA ILE A 29 -9.16 5.29 4.17
C ILE A 29 -7.86 4.54 4.45
N VAL A 30 -7.90 3.56 5.36
CA VAL A 30 -6.79 2.63 5.60
C VAL A 30 -7.28 1.21 5.34
N THR A 31 -6.80 0.58 4.26
CA THR A 31 -7.14 -0.83 4.01
C THR A 31 -6.37 -1.73 4.96
N GLY A 32 -7.03 -2.77 5.50
CA GLY A 32 -6.42 -3.65 6.50
C GLY A 32 -6.12 -2.95 7.84
N GLY A 33 -6.84 -1.88 8.15
CA GLY A 33 -6.64 -1.04 9.34
C GLY A 33 -6.96 -1.72 10.69
N ALA A 34 -7.34 -3.01 10.69
CA ALA A 34 -7.64 -3.77 11.92
C ALA A 34 -6.48 -4.66 12.40
N SER A 35 -5.30 -4.59 11.79
CA SER A 35 -4.15 -5.39 12.21
C SER A 35 -2.81 -4.74 11.82
N GLY A 36 -1.76 -5.08 12.59
CA GLY A 36 -0.38 -4.69 12.28
C GLY A 36 -0.19 -3.19 12.16
N ILE A 37 0.59 -2.76 11.16
CA ILE A 37 0.93 -1.35 10.95
C ILE A 37 -0.28 -0.49 10.51
N GLY A 38 -1.31 -1.11 9.94
CA GLY A 38 -2.53 -0.41 9.55
C GLY A 38 -3.26 0.21 10.74
N VAL A 39 -3.22 -0.45 11.90
CA VAL A 39 -3.79 0.08 13.16
C VAL A 39 -3.08 1.37 13.56
N GLU A 40 -1.75 1.36 13.60
CA GLU A 40 -0.96 2.53 14.02
C GLU A 40 -1.03 3.67 12.98
N THR A 41 -1.09 3.34 11.69
CA THR A 41 -1.35 4.33 10.64
C THR A 41 -2.71 5.01 10.86
N ALA A 42 -3.77 4.22 11.08
CA ALA A 42 -5.11 4.76 11.31
C ALA A 42 -5.19 5.57 12.62
N ARG A 43 -4.56 5.06 13.68
CA ARG A 43 -4.49 5.75 14.99
C ARG A 43 -3.84 7.13 14.87
N THR A 44 -2.68 7.19 14.23
CA THR A 44 -1.95 8.45 14.07
C THR A 44 -2.74 9.46 13.21
N LEU A 45 -3.40 9.01 12.12
CA LEU A 45 -4.25 9.88 11.30
C LEU A 45 -5.45 10.39 12.11
N ALA A 46 -6.12 9.54 12.89
CA ALA A 46 -7.24 9.92 13.74
C ALA A 46 -6.83 10.88 14.86
N ASN A 47 -5.68 10.62 15.51
CA ASN A 47 -5.12 11.50 16.54
C ASN A 47 -4.76 12.89 15.98
N ALA A 48 -4.40 12.97 14.70
CA ALA A 48 -4.17 14.23 14.00
C ALA A 48 -5.46 14.94 13.55
N GLY A 49 -6.64 14.36 13.81
CA GLY A 49 -7.95 14.97 13.54
C GLY A 49 -8.66 14.48 12.28
N ALA A 50 -8.14 13.49 11.55
CA ALA A 50 -8.79 12.96 10.36
C ALA A 50 -10.01 12.10 10.70
N GLU A 51 -11.03 12.13 9.81
CA GLU A 51 -12.10 11.13 9.76
C GLU A 51 -11.53 9.86 9.08
N VAL A 52 -11.35 8.77 9.84
CA VAL A 52 -10.68 7.58 9.34
C VAL A 52 -11.67 6.44 9.09
N THR A 53 -11.67 5.88 7.89
CA THR A 53 -12.40 4.64 7.57
C THR A 53 -11.43 3.45 7.54
N LEU A 54 -11.64 2.50 8.45
CA LEU A 54 -10.97 1.21 8.44
C LEU A 54 -11.67 0.31 7.42
N ALA A 55 -11.09 0.14 6.25
CA ALA A 55 -11.59 -0.76 5.22
C ALA A 55 -11.03 -2.16 5.47
N VAL A 56 -11.86 -3.08 5.97
CA VAL A 56 -11.44 -4.36 6.53
C VAL A 56 -12.33 -5.51 6.11
N ARG A 57 -11.76 -6.71 6.01
CA ARG A 57 -12.51 -7.92 5.73
C ARG A 57 -13.28 -8.43 6.98
N ASP A 58 -12.66 -8.37 8.14
CA ASP A 58 -13.26 -8.74 9.42
C ASP A 58 -13.80 -7.48 10.11
N ILE A 59 -15.11 -7.28 9.99
CA ILE A 59 -15.83 -6.14 10.56
C ILE A 59 -15.74 -6.12 12.10
N GLU A 60 -15.80 -7.26 12.74
CA GLU A 60 -15.75 -7.32 14.21
C GLU A 60 -14.34 -6.97 14.73
N ALA A 61 -13.29 -7.40 14.04
CA ALA A 61 -11.94 -6.93 14.34
C ALA A 61 -11.82 -5.41 14.09
N GLY A 62 -12.40 -4.91 13.00
CA GLY A 62 -12.45 -3.49 12.70
C GLY A 62 -13.13 -2.67 13.80
N LYS A 63 -14.29 -3.12 14.28
CA LYS A 63 -15.03 -2.44 15.37
C LYS A 63 -14.23 -2.40 16.67
N ARG A 64 -13.55 -3.49 17.04
CA ARG A 64 -12.66 -3.49 18.22
C ARG A 64 -11.52 -2.48 18.05
N THR A 65 -10.90 -2.45 16.88
CA THR A 65 -9.81 -1.49 16.60
C THR A 65 -10.31 -0.05 16.59
N ALA A 66 -11.47 0.24 15.99
CA ALA A 66 -12.06 1.58 15.99
C ALA A 66 -12.37 2.05 17.42
N ALA A 67 -12.91 1.18 18.27
CA ALA A 67 -13.18 1.49 19.68
C ALA A 67 -11.89 1.74 20.48
N ASP A 68 -10.81 1.02 20.18
CA ASP A 68 -9.49 1.20 20.81
C ASP A 68 -8.80 2.50 20.36
N ILE A 69 -8.91 2.87 19.08
CA ILE A 69 -8.38 4.14 18.55
C ILE A 69 -9.18 5.33 19.12
N GLY A 70 -10.50 5.22 19.11
CA GLY A 70 -11.40 6.34 19.45
C GLY A 70 -11.48 7.39 18.34
N GLY A 71 -12.07 8.57 18.68
CA GLY A 71 -12.22 9.64 17.68
C GLY A 71 -13.25 9.33 16.58
N ASP A 72 -13.13 9.95 15.41
CA ASP A 72 -14.01 9.72 14.27
C ASP A 72 -13.45 8.59 13.40
N VAL A 73 -13.58 7.35 13.90
CA VAL A 73 -13.12 6.15 13.21
C VAL A 73 -14.31 5.27 12.85
N ARG A 74 -14.52 5.05 11.55
CA ARG A 74 -15.58 4.22 10.98
C ARG A 74 -15.01 2.90 10.47
N VAL A 75 -15.88 1.91 10.32
CA VAL A 75 -15.52 0.58 9.80
C VAL A 75 -16.39 0.26 8.61
N ALA A 76 -15.76 -0.15 7.52
CA ALA A 76 -16.46 -0.59 6.32
C ALA A 76 -15.90 -1.93 5.83
N HIS A 77 -16.78 -2.77 5.27
CA HIS A 77 -16.39 -4.06 4.73
C HIS A 77 -15.65 -3.91 3.42
N LEU A 78 -14.49 -4.55 3.31
CA LEU A 78 -13.71 -4.62 2.07
C LEU A 78 -12.87 -5.91 2.04
N ASP A 79 -13.14 -6.78 1.08
CA ASP A 79 -12.25 -7.89 0.70
C ASP A 79 -11.63 -7.57 -0.67
N LEU A 80 -10.34 -7.31 -0.71
CA LEU A 80 -9.61 -6.97 -1.94
C LEU A 80 -9.51 -8.14 -2.93
N ALA A 81 -9.84 -9.36 -2.52
CA ALA A 81 -9.94 -10.52 -3.39
C ALA A 81 -11.37 -10.73 -3.95
N ASP A 82 -12.37 -9.98 -3.46
CA ASP A 82 -13.74 -10.00 -3.99
C ASP A 82 -14.12 -8.65 -4.58
N ARG A 83 -14.20 -8.60 -5.91
CA ARG A 83 -14.48 -7.39 -6.68
C ARG A 83 -15.84 -6.75 -6.36
N ARG A 84 -16.82 -7.55 -5.93
CA ARG A 84 -18.14 -7.04 -5.55
C ARG A 84 -18.04 -6.17 -4.31
N THR A 85 -17.28 -6.60 -3.32
CA THR A 85 -17.07 -5.81 -2.11
C THR A 85 -16.34 -4.50 -2.39
N ILE A 86 -15.42 -4.50 -3.38
CA ILE A 86 -14.72 -3.28 -3.82
C ILE A 86 -15.73 -2.33 -4.49
N ALA A 87 -16.56 -2.85 -5.41
CA ALA A 87 -17.57 -2.04 -6.10
C ALA A 87 -18.59 -1.45 -5.11
N ASP A 88 -19.08 -2.26 -4.17
CA ASP A 88 -20.01 -1.82 -3.12
C ASP A 88 -19.38 -0.74 -2.22
N PHE A 89 -18.11 -0.92 -1.84
CA PHE A 89 -17.36 0.05 -1.04
C PHE A 89 -17.21 1.40 -1.78
N VAL A 90 -16.83 1.35 -3.05
CA VAL A 90 -16.68 2.55 -3.90
C VAL A 90 -18.03 3.24 -4.10
N ALA A 91 -19.09 2.49 -4.40
CA ALA A 91 -20.43 3.04 -4.58
C ALA A 91 -21.02 3.65 -3.30
N GLY A 92 -20.61 3.14 -2.13
CA GLY A 92 -21.02 3.65 -0.83
C GLY A 92 -20.19 4.84 -0.32
N TRP A 93 -19.13 5.26 -1.04
CA TRP A 93 -18.31 6.39 -0.61
C TRP A 93 -18.96 7.72 -1.02
N ASP A 94 -19.00 8.66 -0.07
CA ASP A 94 -19.53 10.01 -0.30
C ASP A 94 -18.51 11.08 0.13
N GLY A 95 -18.43 12.14 -0.66
CA GLY A 95 -17.57 13.29 -0.41
C GLY A 95 -16.09 13.12 -0.85
N PRO A 96 -15.26 14.16 -0.59
CA PRO A 96 -13.85 14.15 -0.94
C PRO A 96 -13.06 13.10 -0.15
N LEU A 97 -12.08 12.47 -0.79
CA LEU A 97 -11.11 11.58 -0.14
C LEU A 97 -9.71 12.17 -0.19
N HIS A 98 -9.17 12.55 0.96
CA HIS A 98 -7.88 13.24 1.05
C HIS A 98 -6.71 12.27 1.15
N ILE A 99 -6.90 11.12 1.82
CA ILE A 99 -5.83 10.16 2.09
C ILE A 99 -6.34 8.74 1.83
N LEU A 100 -5.68 8.02 0.92
CA LEU A 100 -5.91 6.58 0.70
C LEU A 100 -4.64 5.80 1.02
N VAL A 101 -4.68 4.96 2.05
CA VAL A 101 -3.57 4.08 2.40
C VAL A 101 -3.90 2.64 1.98
N ASN A 102 -3.34 2.22 0.85
CA ASN A 102 -3.41 0.85 0.33
C ASN A 102 -2.44 -0.05 1.12
N ASN A 103 -2.83 -0.36 2.38
CA ASN A 103 -1.97 -1.04 3.34
C ASN A 103 -2.21 -2.55 3.41
N ALA A 104 -3.43 -3.03 3.20
CA ALA A 104 -3.76 -4.44 3.29
C ALA A 104 -2.85 -5.32 2.42
N GLY A 105 -2.64 -6.57 2.83
CA GLY A 105 -1.87 -7.49 2.02
C GLY A 105 -1.78 -8.90 2.59
N VAL A 106 -1.33 -9.79 1.73
CA VAL A 106 -0.96 -11.16 2.05
C VAL A 106 0.48 -11.41 1.60
N MET A 107 1.21 -12.32 2.28
CA MET A 107 2.62 -12.55 2.01
C MET A 107 2.94 -14.04 2.04
N ALA A 108 3.68 -14.46 1.01
CA ALA A 108 4.28 -15.80 0.89
C ALA A 108 3.30 -16.94 1.24
N MET A 109 2.04 -16.80 0.82
CA MET A 109 1.00 -17.78 1.08
C MET A 109 1.09 -18.97 0.09
N PRO A 110 0.51 -20.13 0.43
CA PRO A 110 0.35 -21.22 -0.51
C PRO A 110 -0.40 -20.77 -1.77
N GLU A 111 -0.15 -21.47 -2.88
CA GLU A 111 -0.83 -21.18 -4.15
C GLU A 111 -2.35 -21.22 -4.00
N GLN A 112 -2.97 -20.11 -4.36
CA GLN A 112 -4.42 -19.93 -4.42
C GLN A 112 -4.75 -18.97 -5.55
N HIS A 113 -5.95 -19.11 -6.10
CA HIS A 113 -6.49 -18.24 -7.14
C HIS A 113 -7.86 -17.71 -6.76
N THR A 114 -8.20 -16.54 -7.27
CA THR A 114 -9.56 -15.98 -7.15
C THR A 114 -10.52 -16.72 -8.09
N ALA A 115 -11.81 -16.37 -8.03
CA ALA A 115 -12.82 -16.90 -8.94
C ALA A 115 -12.53 -16.58 -10.42
N GLU A 116 -11.84 -15.45 -10.67
CA GLU A 116 -11.39 -15.02 -12.00
C GLU A 116 -10.12 -15.76 -12.48
N GLY A 117 -9.52 -16.61 -11.63
CA GLY A 117 -8.28 -17.32 -11.93
C GLY A 117 -7.01 -16.52 -11.66
N TRP A 118 -7.10 -15.37 -10.98
CA TRP A 118 -5.93 -14.55 -10.64
C TRP A 118 -5.18 -15.11 -9.44
N GLU A 119 -3.83 -15.10 -9.50
CA GLU A 119 -3.00 -15.47 -8.37
C GLU A 119 -3.32 -14.58 -7.15
N MET A 120 -3.53 -15.20 -6.00
CA MET A 120 -4.14 -14.56 -4.83
C MET A 120 -3.33 -13.39 -4.26
N GLN A 121 -1.99 -13.46 -4.26
CA GLN A 121 -1.17 -12.36 -3.77
C GLN A 121 -1.18 -11.18 -4.73
N PHE A 122 -1.14 -11.44 -6.03
CA PHE A 122 -1.25 -10.39 -7.05
C PHE A 122 -2.65 -9.77 -7.06
N ALA A 123 -3.69 -10.60 -6.93
CA ALA A 123 -5.07 -10.13 -6.83
C ALA A 123 -5.30 -9.23 -5.61
N THR A 124 -4.93 -9.69 -4.42
CA THR A 124 -5.17 -8.95 -3.17
C THR A 124 -4.28 -7.71 -3.05
N ASN A 125 -2.96 -7.86 -3.30
CA ASN A 125 -2.01 -6.79 -3.03
C ASN A 125 -2.01 -5.71 -4.11
N HIS A 126 -2.31 -6.06 -5.37
CA HIS A 126 -2.26 -5.14 -6.50
C HIS A 126 -3.61 -4.91 -7.17
N ILE A 127 -4.25 -5.93 -7.79
CA ILE A 127 -5.46 -5.72 -8.59
C ILE A 127 -6.59 -5.12 -7.75
N GLY A 128 -6.81 -5.63 -6.54
CA GLY A 128 -7.84 -5.12 -5.62
C GLY A 128 -7.61 -3.67 -5.22
N HIS A 129 -6.37 -3.30 -4.89
CA HIS A 129 -6.01 -1.92 -4.59
C HIS A 129 -6.09 -1.00 -5.81
N PHE A 130 -5.71 -1.50 -6.97
CA PHE A 130 -5.87 -0.77 -8.23
C PHE A 130 -7.35 -0.47 -8.49
N ALA A 131 -8.23 -1.48 -8.39
CA ALA A 131 -9.67 -1.31 -8.58
C ALA A 131 -10.27 -0.33 -7.55
N LEU A 132 -9.86 -0.43 -6.28
CA LEU A 132 -10.28 0.49 -5.23
C LEU A 132 -9.84 1.93 -5.53
N ALA A 133 -8.56 2.14 -5.82
CA ALA A 133 -8.01 3.47 -6.03
C ALA A 133 -8.57 4.14 -7.30
N THR A 134 -8.72 3.38 -8.41
CA THR A 134 -9.33 3.88 -9.64
C THR A 134 -10.82 4.15 -9.48
N GLY A 135 -11.54 3.32 -8.72
CA GLY A 135 -12.94 3.54 -8.39
C GLY A 135 -13.17 4.77 -7.51
N LEU A 136 -12.24 5.05 -6.59
CA LEU A 136 -12.28 6.24 -5.71
C LEU A 136 -11.62 7.47 -6.34
N HIS A 137 -11.11 7.39 -7.58
CA HIS A 137 -10.45 8.51 -8.24
C HIS A 137 -11.29 9.80 -8.25
N PRO A 138 -12.60 9.79 -8.53
CA PRO A 138 -13.40 11.02 -8.47
C PRO A 138 -13.43 11.66 -7.07
N ALA A 139 -13.44 10.86 -6.01
CA ALA A 139 -13.40 11.36 -4.63
C ALA A 139 -12.01 11.92 -4.27
N LEU A 140 -10.92 11.29 -4.76
CA LEU A 140 -9.55 11.78 -4.62
C LEU A 140 -9.36 13.11 -5.37
N GLU A 141 -9.87 13.21 -6.59
CA GLU A 141 -9.83 14.44 -7.39
C GLU A 141 -10.60 15.58 -6.72
N ALA A 142 -11.77 15.29 -6.15
CA ALA A 142 -12.59 16.27 -5.43
C ALA A 142 -11.90 16.86 -4.19
N ALA A 143 -10.91 16.17 -3.62
CA ALA A 143 -10.12 16.69 -2.49
C ALA A 143 -9.09 17.75 -2.92
N GLY A 144 -8.67 17.77 -4.19
CA GLY A 144 -7.76 18.77 -4.79
C GLY A 144 -6.27 18.60 -4.45
N ASP A 145 -5.94 17.93 -3.35
CA ASP A 145 -4.57 17.68 -2.88
C ASP A 145 -4.41 16.28 -2.27
N ALA A 146 -5.13 15.30 -2.83
CA ALA A 146 -5.18 13.95 -2.29
C ALA A 146 -3.82 13.22 -2.35
N ARG A 147 -3.62 12.34 -1.40
CA ARG A 147 -2.44 11.49 -1.31
C ARG A 147 -2.80 10.02 -1.23
N VAL A 148 -2.14 9.23 -2.06
CA VAL A 148 -2.29 7.77 -2.07
C VAL A 148 -0.97 7.13 -1.69
N VAL A 149 -1.01 6.25 -0.70
CA VAL A 149 0.13 5.46 -0.22
C VAL A 149 -0.03 4.02 -0.65
N ALA A 150 0.87 3.52 -1.49
CA ALA A 150 0.87 2.13 -1.95
C ALA A 150 1.92 1.32 -1.17
N LEU A 151 1.49 0.41 -0.29
CA LEU A 151 2.44 -0.40 0.48
C LEU A 151 3.10 -1.45 -0.40
N SER A 152 4.40 -1.26 -0.59
CA SER A 152 5.31 -2.19 -1.20
C SER A 152 6.12 -2.96 -0.13
N SER A 153 7.31 -3.40 -0.47
CA SER A 153 8.22 -4.17 0.38
C SER A 153 9.60 -4.21 -0.25
N SER A 154 10.63 -4.49 0.54
CA SER A 154 11.94 -4.91 0.03
C SER A 154 11.86 -6.12 -0.93
N ALA A 155 10.76 -6.86 -0.90
CA ALA A 155 10.48 -7.94 -1.83
C ALA A 155 10.34 -7.49 -3.31
N ASN A 156 10.21 -6.19 -3.58
CA ASN A 156 10.31 -5.66 -4.95
C ASN A 156 11.63 -6.08 -5.64
N LYS A 157 12.68 -6.38 -4.87
CA LYS A 157 13.99 -6.85 -5.36
C LYS A 157 14.04 -8.34 -5.65
N ILE A 158 13.00 -9.11 -5.28
CA ILE A 158 12.93 -10.56 -5.47
C ILE A 158 12.44 -10.90 -6.88
N SER A 159 11.44 -10.19 -7.38
CA SER A 159 10.84 -10.45 -8.70
C SER A 159 10.37 -9.17 -9.37
N PRO A 160 10.67 -8.97 -10.67
CA PRO A 160 9.92 -8.04 -11.50
C PRO A 160 8.48 -8.54 -11.71
N VAL A 161 7.64 -7.71 -12.34
CA VAL A 161 6.37 -8.19 -12.89
C VAL A 161 6.64 -9.01 -14.15
N VAL A 162 6.25 -10.26 -14.15
CA VAL A 162 6.38 -11.16 -15.30
C VAL A 162 5.08 -11.09 -16.11
N PHE A 163 5.00 -10.12 -16.98
CA PHE A 163 3.77 -9.73 -17.70
C PHE A 163 3.16 -10.85 -18.54
N ASP A 164 3.98 -11.77 -19.05
CA ASP A 164 3.51 -12.86 -19.92
C ASP A 164 3.03 -14.08 -19.12
N ASP A 165 3.20 -14.05 -17.77
CA ASP A 165 2.76 -15.13 -16.87
C ASP A 165 2.48 -14.59 -15.45
N LEU A 166 1.54 -13.64 -15.32
CA LEU A 166 1.22 -13.00 -14.06
C LEU A 166 0.71 -13.97 -12.99
N HIS A 167 0.05 -15.04 -13.42
CA HIS A 167 -0.70 -15.94 -12.55
C HIS A 167 -0.08 -17.33 -12.43
N PHE A 168 1.21 -17.48 -12.79
CA PHE A 168 1.98 -18.74 -12.68
C PHE A 168 1.36 -19.91 -13.47
N ALA A 169 0.80 -19.63 -14.65
CA ALA A 169 0.24 -20.66 -15.51
C ALA A 169 1.31 -21.56 -16.16
N PHE A 170 2.52 -21.03 -16.39
CA PHE A 170 3.63 -21.72 -17.06
C PHE A 170 4.85 -21.92 -16.17
N ARG A 171 5.02 -21.10 -15.14
CA ARG A 171 6.08 -21.21 -14.15
C ARG A 171 5.62 -22.00 -12.93
N PRO A 172 6.46 -22.82 -12.28
CA PRO A 172 6.19 -23.35 -10.97
C PRO A 172 5.88 -22.20 -9.99
N TYR A 173 4.87 -22.37 -9.16
CA TYR A 173 4.55 -21.39 -8.14
C TYR A 173 5.64 -21.31 -7.08
N ASP A 174 6.08 -20.11 -6.79
CA ASP A 174 6.95 -19.78 -5.65
C ASP A 174 6.30 -18.64 -4.85
N PRO A 175 6.01 -18.86 -3.56
CA PRO A 175 5.30 -17.88 -2.73
C PRO A 175 6.03 -16.53 -2.63
N TRP A 176 7.36 -16.53 -2.63
CA TRP A 176 8.16 -15.31 -2.54
C TRP A 176 8.27 -14.57 -3.87
N LEU A 177 8.36 -15.31 -4.99
CA LEU A 177 8.32 -14.69 -6.32
C LEU A 177 6.95 -14.05 -6.57
N ALA A 178 5.86 -14.70 -6.19
CA ALA A 178 4.50 -14.15 -6.30
C ALA A 178 4.34 -12.90 -5.42
N TYR A 179 4.81 -12.94 -4.18
CA TYR A 179 4.82 -11.77 -3.31
C TYR A 179 5.67 -10.63 -3.86
N GLY A 180 6.90 -10.92 -4.30
CA GLY A 180 7.82 -9.95 -4.89
C GLY A 180 7.21 -9.27 -6.12
N GLN A 181 6.62 -10.06 -7.03
CA GLN A 181 5.91 -9.57 -8.20
C GLN A 181 4.78 -8.58 -7.83
N ALA A 182 3.94 -8.95 -6.85
CA ALA A 182 2.85 -8.09 -6.39
C ALA A 182 3.36 -6.79 -5.75
N LYS A 183 4.50 -6.84 -5.02
CA LYS A 183 5.09 -5.66 -4.39
C LYS A 183 5.84 -4.75 -5.37
N THR A 184 6.40 -5.30 -6.43
CA THR A 184 6.90 -4.54 -7.60
C THR A 184 5.74 -3.84 -8.32
N ALA A 185 4.62 -4.53 -8.51
CA ALA A 185 3.43 -3.95 -9.12
C ALA A 185 2.90 -2.73 -8.35
N ASN A 186 2.98 -2.73 -7.02
CA ASN A 186 2.57 -1.58 -6.20
C ASN A 186 3.48 -0.35 -6.39
N VAL A 187 4.77 -0.55 -6.66
CA VAL A 187 5.69 0.56 -7.00
C VAL A 187 5.35 1.12 -8.38
N LEU A 188 5.19 0.24 -9.37
CA LEU A 188 4.82 0.63 -10.73
C LEU A 188 3.46 1.35 -10.78
N PHE A 189 2.47 0.87 -9.99
CA PHE A 189 1.18 1.54 -9.83
C PHE A 189 1.36 2.97 -9.30
N ALA A 190 2.16 3.16 -8.24
CA ALA A 190 2.38 4.49 -7.68
C ALA A 190 3.00 5.47 -8.68
N MET A 191 3.95 4.99 -9.48
CA MET A 191 4.55 5.78 -10.56
C MET A 191 3.53 6.20 -11.60
N GLU A 192 2.79 5.24 -12.14
CA GLU A 192 1.88 5.50 -13.26
C GLU A 192 0.66 6.31 -12.82
N ALA A 193 0.08 6.00 -11.65
CA ALA A 193 -1.02 6.76 -11.09
C ALA A 193 -0.62 8.22 -10.84
N SER A 194 0.55 8.46 -10.26
CA SER A 194 1.06 9.83 -10.05
C SER A 194 1.31 10.61 -11.35
N ARG A 195 1.59 9.91 -12.44
CA ARG A 195 1.76 10.52 -13.77
C ARG A 195 0.41 10.82 -14.46
N ARG A 196 -0.60 9.99 -14.20
CA ARG A 196 -1.93 10.07 -14.84
C ARG A 196 -2.89 10.99 -14.12
N TRP A 197 -2.76 11.12 -12.80
CA TRP A 197 -3.72 11.81 -11.95
C TRP A 197 -3.24 13.19 -11.56
N ASP A 198 -3.87 14.21 -12.11
CA ASP A 198 -3.56 15.60 -11.78
C ASP A 198 -4.04 15.95 -10.36
N GLY A 199 -3.21 16.65 -9.60
CA GLY A 199 -3.54 17.06 -8.23
C GLY A 199 -3.52 15.94 -7.18
N ILE A 200 -3.22 14.69 -7.58
CA ILE A 200 -3.14 13.54 -6.67
C ILE A 200 -1.70 13.03 -6.65
N THR A 201 -1.08 12.98 -5.48
CA THR A 201 0.26 12.40 -5.35
C THR A 201 0.16 10.95 -4.89
N VAL A 202 0.81 10.05 -5.62
CA VAL A 202 0.85 8.61 -5.30
C VAL A 202 2.29 8.18 -5.10
N ASN A 203 2.61 7.61 -3.93
CA ASN A 203 3.96 7.12 -3.64
C ASN A 203 3.90 5.70 -3.07
N ALA A 204 4.94 4.92 -3.35
CA ALA A 204 5.11 3.61 -2.78
C ALA A 204 5.98 3.66 -1.53
N VAL A 205 5.72 2.77 -0.57
CA VAL A 205 6.47 2.72 0.70
C VAL A 205 6.86 1.30 1.08
N MET A 206 8.00 1.18 1.74
CA MET A 206 8.45 -0.01 2.45
C MET A 206 8.43 0.30 3.95
N PRO A 207 7.60 -0.40 4.74
CA PRO A 207 7.42 -0.08 6.15
C PRO A 207 8.56 -0.55 7.05
N GLY A 208 9.44 -1.44 6.57
CA GLY A 208 10.47 -2.12 7.33
C GLY A 208 10.13 -3.57 7.63
N ALA A 209 10.93 -4.21 8.49
CA ALA A 209 10.66 -5.53 9.03
C ALA A 209 9.90 -5.39 10.36
N ILE A 210 8.63 -5.78 10.39
CA ILE A 210 7.75 -5.69 11.57
C ILE A 210 7.10 -7.06 11.82
N GLN A 211 7.10 -7.54 13.05
CA GLN A 211 6.40 -8.76 13.42
C GLN A 211 4.89 -8.51 13.46
N THR A 212 4.17 -9.07 12.49
CA THR A 212 2.71 -8.93 12.36
C THR A 212 2.08 -10.23 11.85
N ASN A 213 0.75 -10.27 11.82
CA ASN A 213 0.00 -11.38 11.23
C ASN A 213 0.26 -11.58 9.71
N LEU A 214 0.94 -10.65 9.04
CA LEU A 214 1.35 -10.81 7.64
C LEU A 214 2.24 -12.04 7.45
N GLN A 215 3.04 -12.39 8.46
CA GLN A 215 4.01 -13.48 8.44
C GLN A 215 3.41 -14.86 8.79
N ARG A 216 2.07 -14.97 8.93
CA ARG A 216 1.39 -16.21 9.38
C ARG A 216 1.68 -17.45 8.51
N HIS A 217 2.10 -17.26 7.26
CA HIS A 217 2.47 -18.34 6.34
C HIS A 217 3.98 -18.58 6.24
N VAL A 218 4.77 -17.81 6.97
CA VAL A 218 6.23 -17.88 6.93
C VAL A 218 6.76 -18.34 8.27
N SER A 219 7.39 -19.52 8.29
CA SER A 219 8.13 -19.98 9.45
C SER A 219 9.56 -19.42 9.41
N GLY A 220 9.94 -18.66 10.44
CA GLY A 220 11.33 -18.27 10.65
C GLY A 220 11.86 -17.18 9.75
N VAL A 221 11.18 -16.04 9.66
CA VAL A 221 11.80 -14.82 9.14
C VAL A 221 12.99 -14.48 10.03
N ARG A 222 14.20 -14.77 9.52
CA ARG A 222 15.46 -14.47 10.19
C ARG A 222 15.92 -13.08 9.77
N ALA A 223 15.36 -12.04 10.37
CA ALA A 223 16.00 -10.73 10.34
C ALA A 223 16.88 -10.59 11.59
N ASP A 224 17.98 -9.87 11.46
CA ASP A 224 18.77 -9.45 12.61
C ASP A 224 17.84 -8.70 13.60
N PRO A 225 17.89 -8.99 14.91
CA PRO A 225 17.08 -8.30 15.91
C PRO A 225 17.14 -6.76 15.82
N SER A 226 18.25 -6.19 15.40
CA SER A 226 18.44 -4.75 15.21
C SER A 226 17.67 -4.16 14.04
N GLN A 227 17.17 -5.01 13.12
CA GLN A 227 16.43 -4.59 11.93
C GLN A 227 14.90 -4.63 12.11
N TRP A 228 14.43 -5.11 13.27
CA TRP A 228 13.01 -5.13 13.58
C TRP A 228 12.52 -3.78 14.07
N LYS A 229 11.39 -3.36 13.52
CA LYS A 229 10.64 -2.17 13.95
C LYS A 229 9.44 -2.54 14.80
N THR A 230 9.05 -1.61 15.67
CA THR A 230 7.72 -1.66 16.30
C THR A 230 6.64 -1.34 15.26
N PRO A 231 5.36 -1.68 15.48
CA PRO A 231 4.27 -1.24 14.61
C PRO A 231 4.22 0.28 14.41
N GLN A 232 4.50 1.07 15.45
CA GLN A 232 4.55 2.54 15.42
C GLN A 232 5.65 3.06 14.48
N GLN A 233 6.83 2.44 14.52
CA GLN A 233 7.93 2.74 13.60
C GLN A 233 7.62 2.25 12.17
N GLY A 234 6.94 1.10 12.04
CA GLY A 234 6.53 0.56 10.75
C GLY A 234 5.52 1.45 10.01
N ALA A 235 4.64 2.15 10.76
CA ALA A 235 3.67 3.08 10.20
C ALA A 235 4.28 4.43 9.79
N ALA A 236 5.47 4.78 10.28
CA ALA A 236 6.06 6.12 10.14
C ALA A 236 6.23 6.55 8.67
N THR A 237 6.74 5.67 7.80
CA THR A 237 6.94 6.00 6.37
C THR A 237 5.61 6.19 5.66
N SER A 238 4.58 5.38 5.99
CA SER A 238 3.24 5.53 5.43
C SER A 238 2.60 6.86 5.83
N VAL A 239 2.74 7.24 7.10
CA VAL A 239 2.25 8.53 7.63
C VAL A 239 3.01 9.69 7.00
N LEU A 240 4.34 9.61 6.87
CA LEU A 240 5.14 10.64 6.20
C LEU A 240 4.60 10.92 4.79
N VAL A 241 4.42 9.88 4.00
CA VAL A 241 3.94 10.00 2.62
C VAL A 241 2.50 10.52 2.58
N ALA A 242 1.67 10.10 3.54
CA ALA A 242 0.27 10.50 3.61
C ALA A 242 0.07 11.97 3.98
N VAL A 243 0.89 12.54 4.89
CA VAL A 243 0.52 13.83 5.51
C VAL A 243 1.64 14.86 5.58
N SER A 244 2.90 14.49 5.38
CA SER A 244 4.01 15.44 5.60
C SER A 244 4.03 16.56 4.56
N PRO A 245 4.13 17.83 4.97
CA PRO A 245 4.30 18.95 4.06
C PRO A 245 5.64 18.90 3.30
N LEU A 246 6.63 18.16 3.80
CA LEU A 246 7.92 17.95 3.13
C LEU A 246 7.77 17.26 1.77
N LEU A 247 6.66 16.55 1.55
CA LEU A 247 6.37 15.81 0.32
C LEU A 247 5.23 16.43 -0.50
N ASN A 248 4.92 17.71 -0.32
CA ASN A 248 3.94 18.41 -1.13
C ASN A 248 4.34 18.37 -2.62
N GLY A 249 3.46 17.85 -3.48
CA GLY A 249 3.70 17.72 -4.92
C GLY A 249 4.72 16.64 -5.30
N VAL A 250 5.17 15.83 -4.35
CA VAL A 250 6.08 14.70 -4.60
C VAL A 250 5.27 13.44 -4.87
N GLY A 251 5.39 12.91 -6.07
CA GLY A 251 4.72 11.67 -6.48
C GLY A 251 5.59 10.77 -7.34
N GLY A 252 5.19 9.50 -7.50
CA GLY A 252 5.89 8.51 -8.30
C GLY A 252 7.20 8.02 -7.69
N ARG A 253 7.37 8.13 -6.38
CA ARG A 253 8.60 7.77 -5.65
C ARG A 253 8.39 6.56 -4.75
N TYR A 254 9.52 6.00 -4.31
CA TYR A 254 9.55 4.91 -3.33
C TYR A 254 10.30 5.37 -2.08
N PHE A 255 9.65 5.23 -0.93
CA PHE A 255 10.17 5.66 0.37
C PHE A 255 10.36 4.46 1.30
N GLU A 256 11.45 4.49 2.06
CA GLU A 256 11.77 3.59 3.15
C GLU A 256 12.45 4.38 4.28
N ASP A 257 12.25 3.97 5.52
CA ASP A 257 12.82 4.68 6.68
C ASP A 257 12.63 6.20 6.63
N CYS A 258 11.42 6.62 6.22
CA CYS A 258 11.03 8.02 6.06
C CYS A 258 11.87 8.83 5.06
N ASN A 259 12.63 8.19 4.17
CA ASN A 259 13.45 8.82 3.14
C ASN A 259 13.22 8.17 1.77
N GLU A 260 13.51 8.88 0.69
CA GLU A 260 13.49 8.28 -0.65
C GLU A 260 14.59 7.21 -0.74
N ALA A 261 14.22 6.03 -1.22
CA ALA A 261 15.14 4.90 -1.32
C ALA A 261 16.19 5.07 -2.42
N GLU A 262 17.28 4.33 -2.29
CA GLU A 262 18.27 4.20 -3.35
C GLU A 262 17.77 3.28 -4.47
N VAL A 263 18.03 3.66 -5.72
CA VAL A 263 17.71 2.82 -6.89
C VAL A 263 18.84 1.81 -7.11
N LEU A 264 18.49 0.54 -7.11
CA LEU A 264 19.44 -0.56 -7.25
C LEU A 264 19.33 -1.18 -8.64
N HIS A 265 20.47 -1.34 -9.31
CA HIS A 265 20.59 -1.98 -10.63
C HIS A 265 20.96 -3.46 -10.55
N ALA A 266 21.29 -3.95 -9.37
CA ALA A 266 21.57 -5.36 -9.07
C ALA A 266 21.21 -5.67 -7.61
N ARG A 267 20.92 -6.94 -7.33
CA ARG A 267 20.69 -7.41 -5.97
C ARG A 267 22.01 -7.42 -5.21
N GLY A 268 22.12 -6.65 -4.14
CA GLY A 268 23.24 -6.62 -3.21
C GLY A 268 23.05 -7.53 -2.00
N GLU A 269 23.95 -7.38 -1.02
CA GLU A 269 23.90 -8.10 0.27
C GLU A 269 22.80 -7.55 1.18
N ASP A 270 22.52 -6.25 1.09
CA ASP A 270 21.41 -5.64 1.83
C ASP A 270 20.06 -6.07 1.23
N LEU A 271 19.36 -6.89 1.98
CA LEU A 271 18.08 -7.44 1.56
C LEU A 271 16.89 -6.54 1.93
N LEU A 272 17.10 -5.52 2.77
CA LEU A 272 16.02 -4.67 3.26
C LEU A 272 15.91 -3.36 2.48
N HIS A 273 17.00 -2.66 2.21
CA HIS A 273 16.95 -1.31 1.65
C HIS A 273 17.09 -1.30 0.12
N GLY A 274 16.55 -0.21 -0.46
CA GLY A 274 16.61 0.08 -1.88
C GLY A 274 15.42 -0.44 -2.68
N VAL A 275 15.26 0.15 -3.85
CA VAL A 275 14.22 -0.22 -4.83
C VAL A 275 14.88 -0.68 -6.13
N ALA A 276 14.39 -1.79 -6.69
CA ALA A 276 14.92 -2.31 -7.95
C ALA A 276 14.60 -1.36 -9.12
N ALA A 277 15.58 -1.13 -10.00
CA ALA A 277 15.42 -0.21 -11.13
C ALA A 277 14.23 -0.57 -12.02
N TYR A 278 13.93 -1.87 -12.22
CA TYR A 278 12.77 -2.31 -13.02
C TYR A 278 11.42 -1.94 -12.38
N ALA A 279 11.38 -1.72 -11.07
CA ALA A 279 10.17 -1.29 -10.36
C ALA A 279 9.90 0.21 -10.54
N LEU A 280 10.87 0.95 -11.05
CA LEU A 280 10.77 2.37 -11.39
C LEU A 280 10.88 2.62 -12.90
N ASP A 281 10.67 1.62 -13.73
CA ASP A 281 10.68 1.73 -15.18
C ASP A 281 9.34 2.25 -15.69
N PRO A 282 9.29 3.41 -16.39
CA PRO A 282 8.03 3.99 -16.88
C PRO A 282 7.30 3.10 -17.92
N ALA A 283 8.04 2.34 -18.73
CA ALA A 283 7.42 1.44 -19.70
C ALA A 283 6.73 0.27 -19.02
N ASN A 284 7.37 -0.30 -17.98
CA ASN A 284 6.76 -1.33 -17.13
C ASN A 284 5.53 -0.79 -16.37
N ALA A 285 5.59 0.45 -15.91
CA ALA A 285 4.48 1.08 -15.19
C ALA A 285 3.25 1.27 -16.10
N SER A 286 3.46 1.80 -17.31
CA SER A 286 2.39 1.94 -18.31
C SER A 286 1.83 0.58 -18.74
N ARG A 287 2.69 -0.41 -19.01
CA ARG A 287 2.28 -1.77 -19.39
C ARG A 287 1.44 -2.44 -18.28
N LEU A 288 1.87 -2.29 -17.02
CA LEU A 288 1.12 -2.85 -15.89
C LEU A 288 -0.27 -2.23 -15.77
N TRP A 289 -0.36 -0.92 -15.93
CA TRP A 289 -1.62 -0.19 -15.87
C TRP A 289 -2.62 -0.74 -16.90
N GLU A 290 -2.20 -0.79 -18.17
CA GLU A 290 -3.02 -1.28 -19.28
C GLU A 290 -3.47 -2.73 -19.09
N ILE A 291 -2.57 -3.61 -18.65
CA ILE A 291 -2.90 -5.01 -18.39
C ILE A 291 -3.88 -5.13 -17.22
N THR A 292 -3.70 -4.34 -16.15
CA THR A 292 -4.62 -4.38 -14.99
C THR A 292 -6.02 -3.87 -15.37
N GLU A 293 -6.12 -2.83 -16.19
CA GLU A 293 -7.41 -2.37 -16.74
C GLU A 293 -8.06 -3.45 -17.60
N GLN A 294 -7.30 -4.14 -18.45
CA GLN A 294 -7.80 -5.25 -19.27
C GLN A 294 -8.32 -6.41 -18.41
N LEU A 295 -7.58 -6.82 -17.36
CA LEU A 295 -8.01 -7.86 -16.43
C LEU A 295 -9.35 -7.49 -15.77
N LEU A 296 -9.49 -6.25 -15.32
CA LEU A 296 -10.71 -5.77 -14.70
C LEU A 296 -11.87 -5.71 -15.68
N SER A 297 -11.63 -5.28 -16.91
CA SER A 297 -12.65 -5.16 -17.95
C SER A 297 -13.14 -6.52 -18.47
N ALA A 298 -12.26 -7.53 -18.52
CA ALA A 298 -12.60 -8.90 -18.92
C ALA A 298 -13.56 -9.60 -17.93
N HIS A 299 -13.64 -9.13 -16.69
CA HIS A 299 -14.47 -9.70 -15.64
C HIS A 299 -15.35 -8.61 -15.00
N PRO A 300 -16.37 -8.07 -15.68
CA PRO A 300 -17.23 -7.03 -15.13
C PRO A 300 -17.94 -7.51 -13.86
N VAL A 301 -18.08 -6.61 -12.88
CA VAL A 301 -18.90 -6.87 -11.70
C VAL A 301 -20.35 -6.68 -12.11
N ALA A 302 -21.18 -7.75 -11.92
CA ALA A 302 -22.58 -7.75 -12.28
C ALA A 302 -23.43 -6.96 -11.27
#